data_1c521a7c7f98f2a2bcadf2b4014d2a6d
#
_entry.id   1c521a7c7f98f2a2bcadf2b4014d2a6d
#
_cell.length_a   1.000
_cell.length_b   1.000
_cell.length_c   1.000
_cell.angle_alpha   90.00
_cell.angle_beta   90.00
_cell.angle_gamma   90.00
#
_symmetry.space_group_name_H-M   'P 1'
#
loop_
_entity.id
_entity.type
_entity.pdbx_description
1 polymer ?
#
loop_
_entity_poly.entity_id
_entity_poly.type
_entity_poly.pdbx_seq_one_letter_code
_entity_poly.pdbx_strand_id
1 'polypeptide(L)'
;MSSVFNLPGWANAIAGNFYSGAVETLTGTRVIVAADSMILSMDPGGSARDVTLPAEATVAPSGQMFWIVNHANAAENLVIKDDAGNTIGTASQDESAVVYNAGMDGETESSWVLICLPQIKLA
;
A
#
# COMPACT_ATOMS: atom_id res chain seq x y z
N MET A 1 4.03 -4.27 27.54
CA MET A 1 5.28 -4.98 27.78
C MET A 1 6.35 -4.49 26.83
N SER A 2 7.52 -4.27 27.35
CA SER A 2 8.61 -3.93 26.45
C SER A 2 9.01 -5.14 25.63
N SER A 3 9.55 -4.89 24.45
CA SER A 3 10.08 -5.92 23.59
C SER A 3 11.20 -6.68 24.30
N VAL A 4 11.26 -8.00 24.10
CA VAL A 4 12.41 -8.78 24.55
C VAL A 4 13.68 -8.43 23.79
N PHE A 5 13.53 -7.79 22.63
CA PHE A 5 14.64 -7.28 21.83
C PHE A 5 14.75 -5.79 22.07
N ASN A 6 15.92 -5.35 22.41
CA ASN A 6 16.20 -3.95 22.66
C ASN A 6 16.44 -3.22 21.35
N LEU A 7 15.37 -3.06 20.55
CA LEU A 7 15.45 -2.49 19.22
C LEU A 7 15.60 -0.97 19.28
N PRO A 8 16.29 -0.37 18.32
CA PRO A 8 16.28 1.08 18.16
C PRO A 8 14.86 1.59 17.93
N GLY A 9 14.59 2.84 18.25
CA GLY A 9 13.26 3.42 18.12
C GLY A 9 12.67 3.32 16.74
N TRP A 10 13.49 3.52 15.69
CA TRP A 10 13.02 3.43 14.32
C TRP A 10 12.56 2.01 13.96
N ALA A 11 13.25 0.99 14.46
CA ALA A 11 12.87 -0.40 14.21
C ALA A 11 11.56 -0.77 14.91
N ASN A 12 11.36 -0.26 16.12
CA ASN A 12 10.10 -0.46 16.84
C ASN A 12 8.94 0.23 16.13
N ALA A 13 9.16 1.45 15.62
CA ALA A 13 8.13 2.18 14.90
C ALA A 13 7.73 1.46 13.61
N ILE A 14 8.70 0.94 12.86
CA ILE A 14 8.44 0.16 11.67
C ILE A 14 7.66 -1.11 12.01
N ALA A 15 8.07 -1.85 13.03
CA ALA A 15 7.39 -3.07 13.45
C ALA A 15 5.94 -2.81 13.85
N GLY A 16 5.66 -1.69 14.52
CA GLY A 16 4.31 -1.32 14.91
C GLY A 16 3.40 -1.00 13.73
N ASN A 17 3.98 -0.59 12.59
CA ASN A 17 3.23 -0.22 11.39
C ASN A 17 3.35 -1.23 10.25
N PHE A 18 3.89 -2.41 10.52
CA PHE A 18 4.17 -3.35 9.46
C PHE A 18 2.88 -3.94 8.87
N TYR A 19 1.99 -4.41 9.72
CA TYR A 19 0.72 -5.03 9.29
C TYR A 19 -0.32 -4.91 10.39
N SER A 20 -1.54 -4.53 10.00
CA SER A 20 -2.64 -4.38 10.95
C SER A 20 -3.24 -5.72 11.38
N GLY A 21 -3.03 -6.79 10.61
CA GLY A 21 -3.56 -8.12 10.91
C GLY A 21 -5.01 -8.33 10.50
N ALA A 22 -5.61 -7.40 9.77
CA ALA A 22 -7.01 -7.48 9.35
C ALA A 22 -7.16 -7.14 7.88
N VAL A 23 -8.12 -7.78 7.21
CA VAL A 23 -8.52 -7.42 5.85
C VAL A 23 -9.57 -6.32 5.95
N GLU A 24 -9.32 -5.22 5.28
CA GLU A 24 -10.24 -4.09 5.21
C GLU A 24 -11.16 -4.26 4.01
N THR A 25 -12.49 -4.25 4.24
CA THR A 25 -13.46 -4.26 3.14
C THR A 25 -13.78 -2.84 2.76
N LEU A 26 -13.51 -2.50 1.50
CA LEU A 26 -13.70 -1.15 1.00
C LEU A 26 -15.14 -0.90 0.59
N THR A 27 -15.59 0.33 0.78
CA THR A 27 -16.90 0.81 0.33
C THR A 27 -16.78 1.94 -0.68
N GLY A 28 -15.57 2.36 -0.99
CA GLY A 28 -15.25 3.44 -1.90
C GLY A 28 -13.75 3.52 -2.10
N THR A 29 -13.27 4.66 -2.56
CA THR A 29 -11.84 4.94 -2.70
C THR A 29 -11.16 4.87 -1.34
N ARG A 30 -10.04 4.16 -1.29
CA ARG A 30 -9.19 4.10 -0.09
C ARG A 30 -8.00 5.05 -0.28
N VAL A 31 -7.91 6.06 0.55
CA VAL A 31 -6.78 6.98 0.54
C VAL A 31 -5.77 6.51 1.58
N ILE A 32 -4.60 6.11 1.13
CA ILE A 32 -3.51 5.69 2.01
C ILE A 32 -2.81 6.95 2.53
N VAL A 33 -2.51 6.95 3.81
CA VAL A 33 -1.74 8.03 4.47
C VAL A 33 -0.39 7.47 4.93
N ALA A 34 0.56 8.38 5.17
CA ALA A 34 1.92 7.99 5.53
C ALA A 34 1.99 7.12 6.80
N ALA A 35 1.03 7.30 7.71
CA ALA A 35 0.98 6.55 8.96
C ALA A 35 0.31 5.17 8.83
N ASP A 36 -0.22 4.83 7.67
CA ASP A 36 -0.82 3.52 7.46
C ASP A 36 0.22 2.40 7.55
N SER A 37 -0.26 1.20 7.84
CA SER A 37 0.60 0.03 7.90
C SER A 37 1.27 -0.23 6.56
N MET A 38 2.46 -0.79 6.57
CA MET A 38 3.21 -1.09 5.36
C MET A 38 2.51 -2.14 4.51
N ILE A 39 1.93 -3.16 5.13
CA ILE A 39 1.16 -4.20 4.44
C ILE A 39 -0.32 -3.91 4.64
N LEU A 40 -1.02 -3.75 3.54
CA LEU A 40 -2.45 -3.41 3.51
C LEU A 40 -3.19 -4.49 2.75
N SER A 41 -3.98 -5.28 3.47
CA SER A 41 -4.83 -6.30 2.88
C SER A 41 -6.23 -5.72 2.71
N MET A 42 -6.73 -5.70 1.49
CA MET A 42 -8.00 -5.06 1.16
C MET A 42 -8.89 -5.97 0.33
N ASP A 43 -10.18 -5.92 0.62
CA ASP A 43 -11.23 -6.52 -0.20
C ASP A 43 -11.98 -5.37 -0.87
N PRO A 44 -12.02 -5.29 -2.20
CA PRO A 44 -12.74 -4.20 -2.87
C PRO A 44 -14.24 -4.12 -2.52
N GLY A 45 -14.85 -5.21 -2.13
CA GLY A 45 -16.20 -5.18 -1.58
C GLY A 45 -17.31 -5.06 -2.61
N GLY A 46 -17.19 -5.71 -3.76
CA GLY A 46 -18.27 -5.85 -4.74
C GLY A 46 -18.07 -5.11 -6.05
N SER A 47 -17.04 -4.28 -6.15
CA SER A 47 -16.66 -3.63 -7.42
C SER A 47 -15.21 -3.17 -7.35
N ALA A 48 -14.63 -2.82 -8.48
CA ALA A 48 -13.30 -2.26 -8.50
C ALA A 48 -13.23 -0.99 -7.65
N ARG A 49 -12.13 -0.79 -6.94
CA ARG A 49 -11.91 0.39 -6.10
C ARG A 49 -10.57 1.03 -6.44
N ASP A 50 -10.54 2.35 -6.31
CA ASP A 50 -9.30 3.11 -6.37
C ASP A 50 -8.61 3.08 -5.00
N VAL A 51 -7.30 2.93 -5.03
CA VAL A 51 -6.42 3.08 -3.87
C VAL A 51 -5.46 4.21 -4.19
N THR A 52 -5.60 5.32 -3.49
CA THR A 52 -4.79 6.51 -3.74
C THR A 52 -3.62 6.54 -2.78
N LEU A 53 -2.42 6.65 -3.32
CA LEU A 53 -1.19 6.75 -2.55
C LEU A 53 -1.03 8.15 -1.97
N PRO A 54 -0.30 8.30 -0.85
CA PRO A 54 -0.04 9.62 -0.28
C PRO A 54 0.73 10.50 -1.27
N ALA A 55 0.57 11.82 -1.15
CA ALA A 55 1.43 12.74 -1.87
C ALA A 55 2.89 12.49 -1.49
N GLU A 56 3.78 12.49 -2.47
CA GLU A 56 5.19 12.16 -2.26
C GLU A 56 5.85 13.04 -1.20
N ALA A 57 5.44 14.31 -1.17
CA ALA A 57 5.98 15.23 -0.19
C ALA A 57 5.56 14.93 1.26
N THR A 58 4.53 14.12 1.47
CA THR A 58 4.03 13.80 2.81
C THR A 58 4.57 12.49 3.35
N VAL A 59 5.25 11.71 2.52
CA VAL A 59 5.90 10.47 2.94
C VAL A 59 7.38 10.74 3.10
N ALA A 60 7.86 10.56 4.29
CA ALA A 60 9.26 10.80 4.61
C ALA A 60 9.75 9.71 5.54
N PRO A 61 10.97 9.26 5.30
CA PRO A 61 11.85 9.60 4.17
C PRO A 61 11.36 9.00 2.85
N SER A 62 11.90 9.48 1.73
CA SER A 62 11.73 8.81 0.45
C SER A 62 12.16 7.35 0.58
N GLY A 63 11.51 6.49 -0.16
CA GLY A 63 11.70 5.05 0.01
C GLY A 63 10.63 4.38 0.86
N GLN A 64 9.70 5.13 1.43
CA GLN A 64 8.56 4.51 2.12
C GLN A 64 7.80 3.62 1.13
N MET A 65 7.46 2.41 1.59
CA MET A 65 6.78 1.47 0.73
C MET A 65 5.46 1.02 1.33
N PHE A 66 4.57 0.60 0.45
CA PHE A 66 3.33 -0.07 0.81
C PHE A 66 3.20 -1.35 -0.01
N TRP A 67 2.75 -2.40 0.64
CA TRP A 67 2.45 -3.67 0.03
C TRP A 67 0.94 -3.85 0.06
N ILE A 68 0.32 -3.73 -1.10
CA ILE A 68 -1.14 -3.74 -1.23
C ILE A 68 -1.56 -5.10 -1.76
N VAL A 69 -2.36 -5.81 -0.97
CA VAL A 69 -2.81 -7.17 -1.28
C VAL A 69 -4.30 -7.12 -1.57
N ASN A 70 -4.70 -7.64 -2.72
CA ASN A 70 -6.10 -7.71 -3.10
C ASN A 70 -6.70 -9.05 -2.65
N HIS A 71 -7.51 -9.00 -1.60
CA HIS A 71 -8.24 -10.13 -1.04
C HIS A 71 -9.68 -10.22 -1.56
N ALA A 72 -9.92 -9.83 -2.80
CA ALA A 72 -11.27 -9.90 -3.36
C ALA A 72 -11.79 -11.32 -3.37
N ASN A 73 -13.07 -11.47 -3.07
CA ASN A 73 -13.75 -12.76 -3.16
C ASN A 73 -14.36 -13.01 -4.55
N ALA A 74 -14.16 -12.09 -5.47
CA ALA A 74 -14.62 -12.16 -6.85
C ALA A 74 -13.62 -11.41 -7.73
N ALA A 75 -13.86 -11.36 -9.03
CA ALA A 75 -12.96 -10.69 -9.98
C ALA A 75 -13.09 -9.17 -9.89
N GLU A 76 -12.56 -8.59 -8.83
CA GLU A 76 -12.61 -7.17 -8.54
C GLU A 76 -11.20 -6.63 -8.37
N ASN A 77 -10.94 -5.47 -8.95
CA ASN A 77 -9.60 -4.89 -8.99
C ASN A 77 -9.41 -3.79 -7.96
N LEU A 78 -8.18 -3.68 -7.48
CA LEU A 78 -7.69 -2.47 -6.80
C LEU A 78 -6.86 -1.69 -7.81
N VAL A 79 -7.30 -0.49 -8.15
CA VAL A 79 -6.60 0.41 -9.08
C VAL A 79 -5.77 1.39 -8.25
N ILE A 80 -4.45 1.25 -8.32
CA ILE A 80 -3.53 2.03 -7.51
C ILE A 80 -3.19 3.30 -8.26
N LYS A 81 -3.43 4.44 -7.62
CA LYS A 81 -3.24 5.77 -8.19
C LYS A 81 -2.36 6.62 -7.29
N ASP A 82 -1.66 7.57 -7.91
CA ASP A 82 -0.99 8.61 -7.14
C ASP A 82 -2.00 9.67 -6.68
N ASP A 83 -1.55 10.67 -5.94
CA ASP A 83 -2.39 11.75 -5.42
C ASP A 83 -2.94 12.66 -6.52
N ALA A 84 -2.30 12.69 -7.68
CA ALA A 84 -2.77 13.45 -8.84
C ALA A 84 -3.80 12.68 -9.68
N GLY A 85 -4.08 11.42 -9.35
CA GLY A 85 -5.04 10.60 -10.06
C GLY A 85 -4.46 9.76 -11.18
N ASN A 86 -3.14 9.74 -11.35
CA ASN A 86 -2.50 8.89 -12.36
C ASN A 86 -2.49 7.43 -11.89
N THR A 87 -2.84 6.51 -12.78
CA THR A 87 -2.80 5.09 -12.46
C THR A 87 -1.37 4.61 -12.44
N ILE A 88 -0.96 4.08 -11.28
CA ILE A 88 0.35 3.46 -11.10
C ILE A 88 0.30 1.99 -11.51
N GLY A 89 -0.79 1.30 -11.18
CA GLY A 89 -0.97 -0.09 -11.53
C GLY A 89 -2.29 -0.64 -11.03
N THR A 90 -2.51 -1.92 -11.28
CA THR A 90 -3.74 -2.60 -10.89
C THR A 90 -3.39 -3.94 -10.26
N ALA A 91 -3.96 -4.21 -9.09
CA ALA A 91 -3.91 -5.52 -8.47
C ALA A 91 -5.25 -6.20 -8.70
N SER A 92 -5.25 -7.27 -9.46
CA SER A 92 -6.44 -8.09 -9.69
C SER A 92 -6.69 -9.01 -8.51
N GLN A 93 -7.78 -9.75 -8.53
CA GLN A 93 -8.07 -10.73 -7.49
C GLN A 93 -6.87 -11.63 -7.22
N ASP A 94 -6.53 -11.81 -5.96
CA ASP A 94 -5.42 -12.66 -5.49
C ASP A 94 -4.05 -12.18 -5.96
N GLU A 95 -3.93 -10.93 -6.37
CA GLU A 95 -2.65 -10.31 -6.68
C GLU A 95 -2.23 -9.33 -5.60
N SER A 96 -0.97 -8.98 -5.62
CA SER A 96 -0.44 -7.93 -4.76
C SER A 96 0.47 -7.02 -5.56
N ALA A 97 0.66 -5.82 -5.04
CA ALA A 97 1.56 -4.83 -5.60
C ALA A 97 2.37 -4.18 -4.50
N VAL A 98 3.65 -4.02 -4.75
CA VAL A 98 4.51 -3.25 -3.87
C VAL A 98 4.79 -1.92 -4.55
N VAL A 99 4.56 -0.83 -3.85
CA VAL A 99 4.87 0.51 -4.32
C VAL A 99 5.84 1.16 -3.34
N TYR A 100 6.78 1.94 -3.86
CA TYR A 100 7.66 2.72 -3.00
C TYR A 100 7.87 4.11 -3.58
N ASN A 101 8.15 5.07 -2.70
CA ASN A 101 8.44 6.43 -3.09
C ASN A 101 9.92 6.54 -3.45
N ALA A 102 10.22 6.80 -4.71
CA ALA A 102 11.59 6.94 -5.20
C ALA A 102 12.21 8.31 -4.89
N GLY A 103 11.42 9.25 -4.39
CA GLY A 103 11.92 10.58 -4.04
C GLY A 103 12.27 11.46 -5.21
N MET A 104 11.56 11.34 -6.33
CA MET A 104 11.82 12.09 -7.55
C MET A 104 11.13 13.45 -7.50
N ASP A 105 11.79 14.42 -6.88
CA ASP A 105 11.24 15.78 -6.77
C ASP A 105 11.30 16.53 -8.08
N GLY A 106 10.25 17.30 -8.35
CA GLY A 106 10.21 18.22 -9.48
C GLY A 106 10.02 17.58 -10.83
N GLU A 107 9.75 16.31 -10.88
CA GLU A 107 9.47 15.59 -12.10
C GLU A 107 7.99 15.69 -12.47
N THR A 108 7.70 15.46 -13.74
CA THR A 108 6.30 15.43 -14.21
C THR A 108 5.63 14.09 -13.99
N GLU A 109 6.41 13.08 -13.74
CA GLU A 109 5.90 11.74 -13.44
C GLU A 109 5.85 11.51 -11.93
N SER A 110 5.05 10.53 -11.55
CA SER A 110 4.95 10.16 -10.15
C SER A 110 6.28 9.62 -9.64
N SER A 111 6.63 9.94 -8.40
CA SER A 111 7.77 9.32 -7.75
C SER A 111 7.46 7.92 -7.21
N TRP A 112 6.21 7.48 -7.28
CA TRP A 112 5.83 6.13 -6.88
C TRP A 112 6.23 5.12 -7.93
N VAL A 113 6.97 4.11 -7.51
CA VAL A 113 7.43 3.01 -8.36
C VAL A 113 6.66 1.76 -7.99
N LEU A 114 6.12 1.08 -8.99
CA LEU A 114 5.38 -0.16 -8.81
C LEU A 114 6.27 -1.36 -9.11
N ILE A 115 6.30 -2.30 -8.18
CA ILE A 115 6.82 -3.64 -8.41
C ILE A 115 5.63 -4.58 -8.36
N CYS A 116 5.27 -5.15 -9.51
CA CYS A 116 4.22 -6.15 -9.56
C CYS A 116 4.76 -7.49 -9.07
N LEU A 117 4.09 -8.06 -8.08
CA LEU A 117 4.46 -9.37 -7.58
C LEU A 117 3.65 -10.45 -8.28
N PRO A 118 4.17 -11.68 -8.33
CA PRO A 118 3.38 -12.81 -8.81
C PRO A 118 2.11 -12.96 -7.99
N GLN A 119 1.14 -13.67 -8.58
CA GLN A 119 -0.12 -13.94 -7.90
C GLN A 119 0.15 -14.56 -6.52
N ILE A 120 -0.49 -14.01 -5.50
CA ILE A 120 -0.39 -14.55 -4.15
C ILE A 120 -1.25 -15.82 -4.06
N LYS A 121 -0.84 -16.71 -3.17
CA LYS A 121 -1.61 -17.92 -2.93
C LYS A 121 -2.41 -17.74 -1.66
N LEU A 122 -3.69 -17.51 -1.84
CA LEU A 122 -4.64 -17.48 -0.74
C LEU A 122 -5.12 -18.91 -0.51
N ALA A 123 -4.82 -19.43 0.64
CA ALA A 123 -5.17 -20.80 0.97
C ALA A 123 -6.66 -20.99 1.19
#